data_31bd96f026f652fd063d3526dc2ac22c
#
_entry.id   31bd96f026f652fd063d3526dc2ac22c
#
_cell.length_a   1.000
_cell.length_b   1.000
_cell.length_c   1.000
_cell.angle_alpha   90.00
_cell.angle_beta   90.00
_cell.angle_gamma   90.00
#
_symmetry.space_group_name_H-M   'P 1'
#
loop_
_entity.id
_entity.type
_entity.pdbx_description
1 polymer ?
#
loop_
_entity_poly.entity_id
_entity_poly.type
_entity_poly.pdbx_seq_one_letter_code
_entity_poly.pdbx_strand_id
1 'polypeptide(L)'
;HPFIEKDTSPANEYEGLTHQMNRRHRSLTRQIIQFDVEFPNPFIQEKLMIGAEQPVYNIHRLRILDNEPYILEHTFMPVHLVPGLKKAHLLSSIYDYLHQDLNLHFAGAYRAISADKSTHFDQEYLNCSEIDPVLDVQQVVYLKDGQPIEYSSSRNRFDVRNYSLLDVRSN
;
A
#
# COMPACT_ATOMS: atom_id res chain seq x y z
N HIS A 1 -25.38 13.83 -6.43
CA HIS A 1 -24.11 13.17 -6.82
C HIS A 1 -24.45 11.97 -7.70
N PRO A 2 -23.79 11.81 -8.87
CA PRO A 2 -23.91 10.56 -9.58
C PRO A 2 -23.40 9.45 -8.65
N PHE A 3 -24.07 8.31 -8.63
CA PHE A 3 -23.59 7.15 -7.91
C PHE A 3 -22.22 6.78 -8.47
N ILE A 4 -21.17 7.01 -7.70
CA ILE A 4 -19.85 6.51 -8.02
C ILE A 4 -19.84 5.05 -7.58
N GLU A 5 -19.73 4.14 -8.53
CA GLU A 5 -19.56 2.73 -8.22
C GLU A 5 -18.23 2.55 -7.53
N LYS A 6 -18.25 2.06 -6.29
CA LYS A 6 -17.03 1.81 -5.52
C LYS A 6 -16.35 0.55 -6.01
N ASP A 7 -15.05 0.65 -6.24
CA ASP A 7 -14.23 -0.54 -6.45
C ASP A 7 -14.16 -1.34 -5.14
N THR A 8 -14.40 -2.63 -5.24
CA THR A 8 -14.37 -3.54 -4.10
C THR A 8 -13.13 -4.42 -4.16
N SER A 9 -12.41 -4.51 -3.05
CA SER A 9 -11.24 -5.37 -2.92
C SER A 9 -11.45 -6.39 -1.81
N PRO A 10 -11.11 -7.67 -2.05
CA PRO A 10 -11.12 -8.66 -0.99
C PRO A 10 -10.10 -8.32 0.10
N ALA A 11 -10.57 -8.29 1.36
CA ALA A 11 -9.69 -7.98 2.49
C ALA A 11 -8.88 -9.18 2.97
N ASN A 12 -9.32 -10.40 2.62
CA ASN A 12 -8.71 -11.66 3.01
C ASN A 12 -7.83 -12.30 1.93
N GLU A 13 -7.72 -11.65 0.78
CA GLU A 13 -6.84 -12.10 -0.30
C GLU A 13 -5.64 -11.16 -0.42
N TYR A 14 -4.49 -11.75 -0.71
CA TYR A 14 -3.28 -11.00 -0.96
C TYR A 14 -2.97 -10.98 -2.45
N GLU A 15 -3.24 -9.83 -3.05
CA GLU A 15 -2.93 -9.56 -4.46
C GLU A 15 -2.50 -8.10 -4.60
N GLY A 16 -1.39 -7.86 -5.29
CA GLY A 16 -0.93 -6.50 -5.57
C GLY A 16 -1.96 -5.73 -6.41
N LEU A 17 -2.15 -4.45 -6.10
CA LEU A 17 -3.12 -3.59 -6.80
C LEU A 17 -2.87 -3.56 -8.30
N THR A 18 -1.61 -3.58 -8.74
CA THR A 18 -1.25 -3.60 -10.17
C THR A 18 -1.85 -4.81 -10.89
N HIS A 19 -1.69 -6.01 -10.32
CA HIS A 19 -2.23 -7.24 -10.91
C HIS A 19 -3.75 -7.26 -10.90
N GLN A 20 -4.35 -6.78 -9.79
CA GLN A 20 -5.79 -6.69 -9.67
C GLN A 20 -6.39 -5.77 -10.74
N MET A 21 -5.79 -4.61 -11.00
CA MET A 21 -6.26 -3.65 -12.00
C MET A 21 -5.97 -4.12 -13.43
N ASN A 22 -4.85 -4.80 -13.67
CA ASN A 22 -4.56 -5.40 -14.97
C ASN A 22 -5.60 -6.46 -15.35
N ARG A 23 -6.04 -7.29 -14.41
CA ARG A 23 -7.12 -8.25 -14.64
C ARG A 23 -8.44 -7.58 -15.00
N ARG A 24 -8.69 -6.38 -14.48
CA ARG A 24 -9.90 -5.58 -14.77
C ARG A 24 -9.75 -4.68 -15.99
N HIS A 25 -8.63 -4.77 -16.70
CA HIS A 25 -8.31 -3.92 -17.87
C HIS A 25 -8.38 -2.41 -17.57
N ARG A 26 -8.01 -2.01 -16.35
CA ARG A 26 -7.99 -0.62 -15.93
C ARG A 26 -6.57 -0.05 -15.93
N SER A 27 -6.44 1.22 -16.31
CA SER A 27 -5.17 1.91 -16.38
C SER A 27 -4.76 2.42 -14.99
N LEU A 28 -3.65 1.88 -14.48
CA LEU A 28 -3.05 2.30 -13.21
C LEU A 28 -1.70 2.95 -13.46
N THR A 29 -1.57 4.21 -13.07
CA THR A 29 -0.31 4.96 -13.09
C THR A 29 0.07 5.38 -11.68
N ARG A 30 1.30 5.88 -11.49
CA ARG A 30 1.83 6.26 -10.18
C ARG A 30 2.56 7.59 -10.28
N GLN A 31 2.39 8.40 -9.24
CA GLN A 31 3.18 9.60 -8.99
C GLN A 31 4.03 9.38 -7.75
N ILE A 32 5.33 9.56 -7.85
CA ILE A 32 6.23 9.50 -6.71
C ILE A 32 6.19 10.87 -6.02
N ILE A 33 5.75 10.88 -4.76
CA ILE A 33 5.74 12.07 -3.92
C ILE A 33 7.05 12.16 -3.14
N GLN A 34 7.51 11.01 -2.60
CA GLN A 34 8.71 10.91 -1.80
C GLN A 34 9.36 9.54 -2.03
N PHE A 35 10.67 9.53 -2.13
CA PHE A 35 11.48 8.31 -2.13
C PHE A 35 12.82 8.60 -1.49
N ASP A 36 12.94 8.24 -0.21
CA ASP A 36 14.13 8.49 0.59
C ASP A 36 14.57 7.20 1.31
N VAL A 37 15.83 7.21 1.72
CA VAL A 37 16.38 6.23 2.67
C VAL A 37 16.62 6.95 3.98
N GLU A 38 16.13 6.37 5.07
CA GLU A 38 16.23 6.96 6.41
C GLU A 38 16.36 5.88 7.49
N PHE A 39 16.77 6.27 8.67
CA PHE A 39 16.72 5.37 9.82
C PHE A 39 15.28 5.33 10.37
N PRO A 40 14.79 4.14 10.78
CA PRO A 40 13.43 3.99 11.23
C PRO A 40 13.18 4.63 12.60
N ASN A 41 12.04 5.28 12.76
CA ASN A 41 11.57 5.71 14.07
C ASN A 41 11.11 4.47 14.89
N PRO A 42 10.85 4.62 16.21
CA PRO A 42 10.45 3.49 17.04
C PRO A 42 9.21 2.74 16.57
N PHE A 43 8.23 3.44 16.00
CA PHE A 43 7.02 2.83 15.45
C PHE A 43 7.34 1.90 14.27
N ILE A 44 8.17 2.34 13.34
CA ILE A 44 8.57 1.55 12.18
C ILE A 44 9.49 0.40 12.58
N GLN A 45 10.38 0.61 13.56
CA GLN A 45 11.22 -0.46 14.12
C GLN A 45 10.35 -1.61 14.62
N GLU A 46 9.30 -1.30 15.36
CA GLU A 46 8.38 -2.29 15.90
C GLU A 46 7.62 -3.02 14.78
N LYS A 47 7.07 -2.28 13.83
CA LYS A 47 6.29 -2.87 12.72
C LYS A 47 7.12 -3.78 11.83
N LEU A 48 8.36 -3.43 11.58
CA LEU A 48 9.26 -4.19 10.70
C LEU A 48 10.20 -5.14 11.47
N MET A 49 10.15 -5.13 12.80
CA MET A 49 11.01 -5.95 13.66
C MET A 49 12.49 -5.75 13.31
N ILE A 50 12.91 -4.50 13.24
CA ILE A 50 14.29 -4.10 12.91
C ILE A 50 14.85 -3.15 13.98
N GLY A 51 16.18 -3.04 14.02
CA GLY A 51 16.87 -2.11 14.91
C GLY A 51 16.93 -0.69 14.36
N ALA A 52 17.31 0.25 15.24
CA ALA A 52 17.42 1.66 14.90
C ALA A 52 18.48 1.99 13.83
N GLU A 53 19.49 1.13 13.68
CA GLU A 53 20.57 1.30 12.71
C GLU A 53 20.31 0.64 11.36
N GLN A 54 19.17 -0.04 11.20
CA GLN A 54 18.79 -0.70 9.94
C GLN A 54 17.94 0.26 9.11
N PRO A 55 18.50 0.83 8.02
CA PRO A 55 17.78 1.83 7.24
C PRO A 55 16.58 1.24 6.52
N VAL A 56 15.61 2.11 6.26
CA VAL A 56 14.41 1.80 5.52
C VAL A 56 14.24 2.75 4.35
N TYR A 57 13.58 2.27 3.28
CA TYR A 57 13.00 3.16 2.29
C TYR A 57 11.74 3.80 2.88
N ASN A 58 11.63 5.11 2.69
CA ASN A 58 10.40 5.86 2.96
C ASN A 58 9.81 6.27 1.61
N ILE A 59 8.69 5.66 1.26
CA ILE A 59 8.09 5.79 -0.07
C ILE A 59 6.68 6.34 0.08
N HIS A 60 6.42 7.47 -0.57
CA HIS A 60 5.08 8.05 -0.63
C HIS A 60 4.68 8.18 -2.09
N ARG A 61 3.61 7.49 -2.48
CA ARG A 61 3.11 7.46 -3.85
C ARG A 61 1.63 7.74 -3.92
N LEU A 62 1.23 8.46 -4.97
CA LEU A 62 -0.16 8.53 -5.38
C LEU A 62 -0.38 7.51 -6.50
N ARG A 63 -1.33 6.62 -6.31
CA ARG A 63 -1.82 5.74 -7.36
C ARG A 63 -3.00 6.41 -8.06
N ILE A 64 -2.95 6.41 -9.38
CA ILE A 64 -3.91 7.09 -10.25
C ILE A 64 -4.55 6.03 -11.12
N LEU A 65 -5.87 5.95 -11.06
CA LEU A 65 -6.65 4.96 -11.81
C LEU A 65 -7.53 5.69 -12.81
N ASP A 66 -7.37 5.37 -14.11
CA ASP A 66 -8.10 6.01 -15.20
C ASP A 66 -8.04 7.54 -15.11
N ASN A 67 -6.85 8.08 -14.86
CA ASN A 67 -6.53 9.51 -14.70
C ASN A 67 -7.13 10.20 -13.47
N GLU A 68 -7.70 9.44 -12.52
CA GLU A 68 -8.21 10.00 -11.27
C GLU A 68 -7.39 9.54 -10.08
N PRO A 69 -7.11 10.42 -9.09
CA PRO A 69 -6.47 10.01 -7.85
C PRO A 69 -7.24 8.88 -7.18
N TYR A 70 -6.53 7.80 -6.81
CA TYR A 70 -7.18 6.59 -6.33
C TYR A 70 -6.76 6.22 -4.92
N ILE A 71 -5.45 6.01 -4.70
CA ILE A 71 -4.90 5.63 -3.39
C ILE A 71 -3.66 6.46 -3.10
N LEU A 72 -3.60 7.01 -1.89
CA LEU A 72 -2.39 7.64 -1.36
C LEU A 72 -1.71 6.63 -0.43
N GLU A 73 -0.53 6.16 -0.83
CA GLU A 73 0.19 5.09 -0.16
C GLU A 73 1.48 5.58 0.47
N HIS A 74 1.70 5.22 1.73
CA HIS A 74 2.94 5.45 2.45
C HIS A 74 3.53 4.11 2.86
N THR A 75 4.71 3.78 2.33
CA THR A 75 5.32 2.45 2.45
C THR A 75 6.72 2.55 3.03
N PHE A 76 7.02 1.65 3.96
CA PHE A 76 8.36 1.47 4.51
C PHE A 76 8.82 0.04 4.28
N MET A 77 10.06 -0.13 3.79
CA MET A 77 10.69 -1.43 3.55
C MET A 77 12.13 -1.41 4.05
N PRO A 78 12.61 -2.47 4.72
CA PRO A 78 14.03 -2.55 5.09
C PRO A 78 14.93 -2.59 3.86
N VAL A 79 15.91 -1.70 3.79
CA VAL A 79 16.84 -1.61 2.65
C VAL A 79 17.59 -2.92 2.44
N HIS A 80 18.04 -3.58 3.52
CA HIS A 80 18.81 -4.82 3.42
C HIS A 80 18.01 -6.00 2.83
N LEU A 81 16.67 -5.96 2.93
CA LEU A 81 15.79 -6.98 2.33
C LEU A 81 15.40 -6.66 0.89
N VAL A 82 15.49 -5.41 0.49
CA VAL A 82 15.07 -4.94 -0.84
C VAL A 82 16.21 -4.15 -1.49
N PRO A 83 17.38 -4.77 -1.69
CA PRO A 83 18.50 -4.05 -2.30
C PRO A 83 18.18 -3.62 -3.72
N GLY A 84 18.69 -2.45 -4.12
CA GLY A 84 18.60 -1.99 -5.50
C GLY A 84 17.25 -1.42 -5.93
N LEU A 85 16.35 -1.13 -5.00
CA LEU A 85 15.07 -0.48 -5.33
C LEU A 85 15.32 0.90 -5.94
N LYS A 86 14.71 1.16 -7.10
CA LYS A 86 14.87 2.38 -7.89
C LYS A 86 13.52 3.01 -8.22
N LYS A 87 13.55 4.27 -8.65
CA LYS A 87 12.35 4.98 -9.11
C LYS A 87 11.59 4.23 -10.20
N ALA A 88 12.28 3.56 -11.11
CA ALA A 88 11.64 2.75 -12.15
C ALA A 88 10.72 1.67 -11.56
N HIS A 89 11.12 1.05 -10.46
CA HIS A 89 10.28 0.06 -9.75
C HIS A 89 9.04 0.72 -9.12
N LEU A 90 9.20 1.93 -8.57
CA LEU A 90 8.10 2.68 -7.97
C LEU A 90 7.06 3.13 -9.00
N LEU A 91 7.48 3.38 -10.22
CA LEU A 91 6.61 3.77 -11.33
C LEU A 91 5.96 2.58 -12.04
N SER A 92 6.40 1.38 -11.75
CA SER A 92 5.81 0.12 -12.25
C SER A 92 5.19 -0.65 -11.08
N SER A 93 5.68 -1.84 -10.77
CA SER A 93 5.20 -2.64 -9.65
C SER A 93 6.37 -3.02 -8.74
N ILE A 94 6.35 -2.53 -7.50
CA ILE A 94 7.34 -2.94 -6.50
C ILE A 94 7.26 -4.45 -6.25
N TYR A 95 6.06 -5.01 -6.17
CA TYR A 95 5.87 -6.44 -5.92
C TYR A 95 6.44 -7.32 -7.04
N ASP A 96 6.36 -6.87 -8.30
CA ASP A 96 7.00 -7.58 -9.40
C ASP A 96 8.52 -7.62 -9.22
N TYR A 97 9.12 -6.51 -8.80
CA TYR A 97 10.54 -6.47 -8.47
C TYR A 97 10.89 -7.43 -7.33
N LEU A 98 10.09 -7.45 -6.27
CA LEU A 98 10.33 -8.35 -5.12
C LEU A 98 10.22 -9.82 -5.54
N HIS A 99 9.21 -10.18 -6.33
CA HIS A 99 8.98 -11.56 -6.75
C HIS A 99 9.92 -12.02 -7.86
N GLN A 100 10.06 -11.23 -8.92
CA GLN A 100 10.75 -11.65 -10.14
C GLN A 100 12.26 -11.46 -10.04
N ASP A 101 12.71 -10.32 -9.49
CA ASP A 101 14.13 -9.98 -9.46
C ASP A 101 14.79 -10.41 -8.16
N LEU A 102 14.13 -10.27 -7.03
CA LEU A 102 14.67 -10.61 -5.71
C LEU A 102 14.25 -12.02 -5.23
N ASN A 103 13.36 -12.68 -5.96
CA ASN A 103 12.85 -14.02 -5.62
C ASN A 103 12.31 -14.11 -4.18
N LEU A 104 11.63 -13.07 -3.73
CA LEU A 104 11.00 -13.04 -2.41
C LEU A 104 9.57 -13.58 -2.50
N HIS A 105 9.20 -14.41 -1.53
CA HIS A 105 7.88 -15.03 -1.47
C HIS A 105 7.17 -14.61 -0.19
N PHE A 106 5.99 -14.03 -0.34
CA PHE A 106 5.18 -13.60 0.79
C PHE A 106 4.43 -14.78 1.40
N ALA A 107 4.45 -14.87 2.73
CA ALA A 107 3.68 -15.86 3.48
C ALA A 107 2.30 -15.34 3.84
N GLY A 108 2.15 -14.04 4.00
CA GLY A 108 0.88 -13.43 4.37
C GLY A 108 1.02 -11.97 4.73
N ALA A 109 -0.09 -11.40 5.16
CA ALA A 109 -0.15 -10.02 5.64
C ALA A 109 -1.13 -9.90 6.79
N TYR A 110 -0.79 -9.04 7.74
CA TYR A 110 -1.73 -8.54 8.74
C TYR A 110 -2.28 -7.21 8.28
N ARG A 111 -3.59 -7.04 8.30
CA ARG A 111 -4.25 -5.79 7.91
C ARG A 111 -5.14 -5.27 9.00
N ALA A 112 -5.06 -3.96 9.24
CA ALA A 112 -5.99 -3.22 10.07
C ALA A 112 -6.67 -2.16 9.19
N ILE A 113 -7.99 -2.24 9.08
CA ILE A 113 -8.79 -1.34 8.25
C ILE A 113 -9.59 -0.44 9.17
N SER A 114 -9.43 0.85 9.04
CA SER A 114 -10.11 1.83 9.88
C SER A 114 -10.56 3.05 9.09
N ALA A 115 -11.57 3.73 9.62
CA ALA A 115 -11.97 5.04 9.13
C ALA A 115 -11.15 6.13 9.81
N ASP A 116 -10.80 7.15 9.07
CA ASP A 116 -10.07 8.31 9.58
C ASP A 116 -10.60 9.60 8.96
N LYS A 117 -10.26 10.70 9.58
CA LYS A 117 -10.52 12.03 9.01
C LYS A 117 -9.54 12.32 7.89
N SER A 118 -9.97 13.10 6.91
CA SER A 118 -9.11 13.62 5.87
C SER A 118 -7.97 14.46 6.46
N THR A 119 -6.75 14.18 6.04
CA THR A 119 -5.55 14.98 6.36
C THR A 119 -5.27 16.00 5.26
N HIS A 120 -4.33 16.91 5.48
CA HIS A 120 -3.89 17.84 4.43
C HIS A 120 -3.34 17.13 3.20
N PHE A 121 -2.63 16.01 3.38
CA PHE A 121 -2.16 15.18 2.28
C PHE A 121 -3.30 14.57 1.47
N ASP A 122 -4.34 14.08 2.14
CA ASP A 122 -5.53 13.55 1.47
C ASP A 122 -6.24 14.64 0.67
N GLN A 123 -6.33 15.84 1.22
CA GLN A 123 -6.95 16.98 0.54
C GLN A 123 -6.14 17.40 -0.69
N GLU A 124 -4.82 17.40 -0.59
CA GLU A 124 -3.93 17.78 -1.69
C GLU A 124 -3.90 16.73 -2.81
N TYR A 125 -3.78 15.44 -2.46
CA TYR A 125 -3.51 14.39 -3.43
C TYR A 125 -4.72 13.54 -3.81
N LEU A 126 -5.71 13.39 -2.94
CA LEU A 126 -6.89 12.54 -3.19
C LEU A 126 -8.16 13.33 -3.54
N ASN A 127 -8.05 14.63 -3.73
CA ASN A 127 -9.22 15.50 -3.93
C ASN A 127 -10.27 15.39 -2.82
N CYS A 128 -9.84 15.06 -1.61
CA CYS A 128 -10.71 15.09 -0.45
C CYS A 128 -11.03 16.51 -0.02
N SER A 129 -12.23 16.73 0.47
CA SER A 129 -12.55 17.92 1.24
C SER A 129 -12.15 17.72 2.71
N GLU A 130 -12.13 18.79 3.48
CA GLU A 130 -11.81 18.74 4.91
C GLU A 130 -12.73 17.80 5.70
N ILE A 131 -13.98 17.66 5.26
CA ILE A 131 -14.99 16.83 5.94
C ILE A 131 -15.09 15.41 5.40
N ASP A 132 -14.38 15.08 4.32
CA ASP A 132 -14.44 13.74 3.74
C ASP A 132 -13.72 12.73 4.63
N PRO A 133 -14.36 11.60 4.97
CA PRO A 133 -13.66 10.51 5.62
C PRO A 133 -12.80 9.74 4.62
N VAL A 134 -11.78 9.08 5.13
CA VAL A 134 -10.94 8.16 4.35
C VAL A 134 -10.93 6.78 5.00
N LEU A 135 -10.75 5.78 4.19
CA LEU A 135 -10.51 4.42 4.64
C LEU A 135 -9.01 4.18 4.63
N ASP A 136 -8.42 3.97 5.81
CA ASP A 136 -7.00 3.70 5.98
C ASP A 136 -6.79 2.20 6.14
N VAL A 137 -6.05 1.61 5.21
CA VAL A 137 -5.66 0.21 5.25
C VAL A 137 -4.20 0.13 5.62
N GLN A 138 -3.93 -0.20 6.87
CA GLN A 138 -2.56 -0.45 7.33
C GLN A 138 -2.26 -1.93 7.18
N GLN A 139 -1.06 -2.26 6.72
CA GLN A 139 -0.65 -3.65 6.62
C GLN A 139 0.83 -3.85 6.92
N VAL A 140 1.12 -5.03 7.44
CA VAL A 140 2.46 -5.58 7.54
C VAL A 140 2.50 -6.84 6.67
N VAL A 141 3.44 -6.91 5.74
CA VAL A 141 3.62 -8.06 4.86
C VAL A 141 4.79 -8.88 5.37
N TYR A 142 4.61 -10.19 5.45
CA TYR A 142 5.59 -11.13 5.98
C TYR A 142 6.13 -12.05 4.90
N LEU A 143 7.44 -12.32 4.98
CA LEU A 143 8.09 -13.38 4.25
C LEU A 143 7.84 -14.74 4.90
N LYS A 144 8.19 -15.82 4.21
CA LYS A 144 7.97 -17.20 4.68
C LYS A 144 8.68 -17.53 6.01
N ASP A 145 9.77 -16.85 6.32
CA ASP A 145 10.50 -16.99 7.59
C ASP A 145 9.89 -16.17 8.73
N GLY A 146 8.79 -15.46 8.47
CA GLY A 146 8.13 -14.59 9.44
C GLY A 146 8.68 -13.17 9.50
N GLN A 147 9.73 -12.85 8.73
CA GLN A 147 10.32 -11.51 8.72
C GLN A 147 9.39 -10.53 8.01
N PRO A 148 8.98 -9.43 8.66
CA PRO A 148 8.28 -8.35 7.99
C PRO A 148 9.15 -7.70 6.91
N ILE A 149 8.58 -7.51 5.72
CA ILE A 149 9.27 -6.85 4.60
C ILE A 149 8.68 -5.49 4.26
N GLU A 150 7.43 -5.27 4.64
CA GLU A 150 6.73 -4.02 4.36
C GLU A 150 5.82 -3.65 5.52
N TYR A 151 5.80 -2.37 5.85
CA TYR A 151 4.69 -1.72 6.54
C TYR A 151 4.16 -0.63 5.64
N SER A 152 2.85 -0.58 5.44
CA SER A 152 2.24 0.47 4.63
C SER A 152 0.90 0.94 5.20
N SER A 153 0.56 2.18 4.86
CA SER A 153 -0.74 2.79 5.04
C SER A 153 -1.25 3.21 3.68
N SER A 154 -2.40 2.69 3.28
CA SER A 154 -3.06 3.02 2.02
C SER A 154 -4.34 3.76 2.33
N ARG A 155 -4.40 5.03 1.96
CA ARG A 155 -5.53 5.90 2.25
C ARG A 155 -6.42 6.03 1.02
N ASN A 156 -7.70 5.73 1.22
CA ASN A 156 -8.71 5.69 0.16
C ASN A 156 -9.83 6.65 0.50
N ARG A 157 -10.23 7.47 -0.45
CA ARG A 157 -11.41 8.30 -0.28
C ARG A 157 -12.65 7.41 -0.08
N PHE A 158 -13.55 7.80 0.82
CA PHE A 158 -14.70 7.00 1.25
C PHE A 158 -15.59 6.51 0.10
N ASP A 159 -15.63 7.24 -1.02
CA ASP A 159 -16.57 7.02 -2.13
C ASP A 159 -15.95 6.32 -3.35
N VAL A 160 -14.65 5.97 -3.31
CA VAL A 160 -13.98 5.36 -4.49
C VAL A 160 -13.65 3.89 -4.31
N ARG A 161 -13.52 3.41 -3.07
CA ARG A 161 -13.14 2.01 -2.82
C ARG A 161 -13.73 1.50 -1.52
N ASN A 162 -14.07 0.22 -1.50
CA ASN A 162 -14.37 -0.53 -0.27
C ASN A 162 -13.57 -1.83 -0.22
N TYR A 163 -13.61 -2.49 0.91
CA TYR A 163 -13.02 -3.81 1.12
C TYR A 163 -14.10 -4.78 1.56
N SER A 164 -14.01 -6.01 1.07
CA SER A 164 -14.94 -7.08 1.41
C SER A 164 -14.20 -8.27 2.00
N LEU A 165 -14.87 -8.99 2.86
CA LEU A 165 -14.37 -10.23 3.45
C LEU A 165 -15.44 -11.30 3.26
N LEU A 166 -15.06 -12.40 2.64
CA LEU A 166 -15.88 -13.61 2.57
C LEU A 166 -15.38 -14.59 3.62
N ASP A 167 -16.21 -14.83 4.63
CA ASP A 167 -15.91 -15.80 5.67
C ASP A 167 -16.63 -17.11 5.34
N VAL A 168 -15.84 -18.15 5.06
CA VAL A 168 -16.36 -19.48 4.74
C VAL A 168 -16.04 -20.41 5.88
N ARG A 169 -17.08 -21.02 6.49
CA ARG A 169 -16.91 -22.01 7.53
C ARG A 169 -16.78 -23.40 6.91
N SER A 170 -15.70 -24.10 7.26
CA SER A 170 -15.59 -25.52 6.99
C SER A 170 -16.31 -26.30 8.10
N ASN A 171 -17.25 -27.16 7.71
CA ASN A 171 -17.92 -28.10 8.64
C ASN A 171 -16.98 -29.23 9.07
#